data_e0a15dd8adaf5b91de663149070b6c87
#
_entry.id   e0a15dd8adaf5b91de663149070b6c87
#
_cell.length_a   1.000
_cell.length_b   1.000
_cell.length_c   1.000
_cell.angle_alpha   90.00
_cell.angle_beta   90.00
_cell.angle_gamma   90.00
#
_symmetry.space_group_name_H-M   'P 1'
#
loop_
_entity.id
_entity.type
_entity.pdbx_description
1 polymer ?
#
loop_
_entity_poly.entity_id
_entity_poly.type
_entity_poly.pdbx_seq_one_letter_code
_entity_poly.pdbx_strand_id
1 'polypeptide(L)'
;MISEIYDVIVVGAGHAGCEAAAAAANLGSKTLLVTMNMQTIGQMSCNPAMGGIAKGQIVREIDAMGGYSGIIADKSAIQFKMLNLSKGPAMWSPRTQNDRMLFAEEWRYALENTPNLDFFQDMVKSLIIENNKAVGVVTSLGIKIRSKSVVLTNGTFLNGLIHVGDKQLGGGRMGEPRAFGITEQLVSLGFEAGRMKTGTPPRVDGRSLDYSKMEEQRGDQNPQKFSYLDSPKLTKQLSCHIVYTNEAVHDILREGFDRSPMFNGTIQSLGPRYCPSIEDKINRFAERNRHQLFVEPEGWKTVEIYVNGFSSSLPEDVQIKAMKHIPGFENVKVFRPGYAIEYDYFPPTQLKHTLETKLVDNLYFAGQINGTTGYEEAAGQGLMAGINAHNKVHEKDEFILNRDEAYIGVLIDDLITKGTEEPYRMFTSRAEYRLLLRQDNADIRLTEKAYHLGLAKEERLIRVTEKIAKSQELETFLRETSLKPKIINPILESIESNPVDQAYRASQFLTRPNITLEKLEEIDAIKEVSSQYNDEVREQAEVNIKYKGYIEKEKENVAKLNRLENVKIPEDFDYLKISSLSAEAKQKMNNVRPKTVAQAGRISGVSPADINVLLIYLGR
;
A
#
# COMPACT_ATOMS: atom_id res chain seq x y z
N MET A 1 -0.96 38.07 -0.64
CA MET A 1 -2.13 37.19 -0.72
C MET A 1 -2.02 36.44 -2.05
N ILE A 2 -2.01 35.12 -2.07
CA ILE A 2 -2.12 34.38 -3.32
C ILE A 2 -3.54 34.65 -3.81
N SER A 3 -3.68 35.39 -4.88
CA SER A 3 -4.99 35.87 -5.39
C SER A 3 -5.73 34.79 -6.20
N GLU A 4 -5.05 33.73 -6.54
CA GLU A 4 -5.61 32.63 -7.33
C GLU A 4 -6.44 31.67 -6.47
N ILE A 5 -7.53 31.17 -7.07
CA ILE A 5 -8.34 30.12 -6.49
C ILE A 5 -7.94 28.81 -7.16
N TYR A 6 -7.51 27.83 -6.38
CA TYR A 6 -7.21 26.49 -6.86
C TYR A 6 -8.48 25.62 -6.91
N ASP A 7 -8.50 24.65 -7.79
CA ASP A 7 -9.54 23.61 -7.76
C ASP A 7 -9.31 22.68 -6.57
N VAL A 8 -8.08 22.20 -6.40
CA VAL A 8 -7.71 21.28 -5.32
C VAL A 8 -6.44 21.78 -4.62
N ILE A 9 -6.46 21.82 -3.29
CA ILE A 9 -5.26 21.96 -2.47
C ILE A 9 -4.98 20.61 -1.80
N VAL A 10 -3.75 20.10 -1.95
CA VAL A 10 -3.25 18.92 -1.25
C VAL A 10 -2.27 19.35 -0.17
N VAL A 11 -2.51 18.94 1.07
CA VAL A 11 -1.69 19.30 2.23
C VAL A 11 -0.83 18.11 2.64
N GLY A 12 0.48 18.24 2.51
CA GLY A 12 1.47 17.20 2.75
C GLY A 12 1.93 16.52 1.45
N ALA A 13 3.24 16.35 1.30
CA ALA A 13 3.87 15.75 0.12
C ALA A 13 4.52 14.39 0.41
N GLY A 14 3.90 13.58 1.25
CA GLY A 14 4.19 12.16 1.39
C GLY A 14 3.57 11.35 0.25
N HIS A 15 3.64 10.01 0.32
CA HIS A 15 3.14 9.12 -0.76
C HIS A 15 1.67 9.39 -1.12
N ALA A 16 0.80 9.64 -0.14
CA ALA A 16 -0.60 9.99 -0.38
C ALA A 16 -0.73 11.34 -1.09
N GLY A 17 0.00 12.36 -0.62
CA GLY A 17 -0.07 13.69 -1.20
C GLY A 17 0.50 13.77 -2.61
N CYS A 18 1.57 13.04 -2.89
CA CYS A 18 2.16 12.95 -4.22
C CYS A 18 1.17 12.37 -5.24
N GLU A 19 0.54 11.23 -4.91
CA GLU A 19 -0.45 10.61 -5.81
C GLU A 19 -1.73 11.45 -5.93
N ALA A 20 -2.21 12.06 -4.83
CA ALA A 20 -3.41 12.91 -4.87
C ALA A 20 -3.21 14.15 -5.74
N ALA A 21 -2.05 14.83 -5.59
CA ALA A 21 -1.72 16.00 -6.37
C ALA A 21 -1.53 15.68 -7.86
N ALA A 22 -0.78 14.60 -8.15
CA ALA A 22 -0.57 14.13 -9.51
C ALA A 22 -1.90 13.75 -10.19
N ALA A 23 -2.78 13.01 -9.50
CA ALA A 23 -4.05 12.58 -10.05
C ALA A 23 -4.97 13.77 -10.36
N ALA A 24 -5.18 14.68 -9.41
CA ALA A 24 -6.03 15.85 -9.61
C ALA A 24 -5.51 16.75 -10.75
N ALA A 25 -4.19 16.99 -10.79
CA ALA A 25 -3.56 17.83 -11.82
C ALA A 25 -3.61 17.18 -13.21
N ASN A 26 -3.32 15.88 -13.33
CA ASN A 26 -3.39 15.15 -14.60
C ASN A 26 -4.82 15.05 -15.16
N LEU A 27 -5.83 15.06 -14.29
CA LEU A 27 -7.23 15.14 -14.70
C LEU A 27 -7.66 16.55 -15.14
N GLY A 28 -6.81 17.57 -14.97
CA GLY A 28 -7.02 18.94 -15.42
C GLY A 28 -7.41 19.94 -14.33
N SER A 29 -7.44 19.54 -13.05
CA SER A 29 -7.64 20.49 -11.95
C SER A 29 -6.42 21.37 -11.72
N LYS A 30 -6.61 22.66 -11.55
CA LYS A 30 -5.58 23.56 -11.05
C LYS A 30 -5.28 23.18 -9.59
N THR A 31 -4.15 22.55 -9.36
CA THR A 31 -3.81 21.89 -8.09
C THR A 31 -2.64 22.60 -7.42
N LEU A 32 -2.71 22.77 -6.11
CA LEU A 32 -1.60 23.24 -5.27
C LEU A 32 -1.19 22.16 -4.29
N LEU A 33 0.09 21.78 -4.29
CA LEU A 33 0.69 20.92 -3.28
C LEU A 33 1.40 21.78 -2.23
N VAL A 34 0.90 21.78 -0.99
CA VAL A 34 1.50 22.49 0.13
C VAL A 34 2.30 21.50 0.96
N THR A 35 3.58 21.78 1.16
CA THR A 35 4.48 20.93 1.96
C THR A 35 5.36 21.75 2.88
N MET A 36 5.70 21.22 4.04
CA MET A 36 6.60 21.86 4.98
C MET A 36 8.05 21.90 4.45
N ASN A 37 8.42 20.96 3.59
CA ASN A 37 9.78 20.84 3.06
C ASN A 37 9.78 20.22 1.66
N MET A 38 10.15 21.03 0.67
CA MET A 38 10.27 20.59 -0.73
C MET A 38 11.37 19.54 -0.94
N GLN A 39 12.37 19.44 -0.03
CA GLN A 39 13.46 18.47 -0.14
C GLN A 39 13.03 17.04 0.25
N THR A 40 11.86 16.90 0.89
CA THR A 40 11.38 15.62 1.44
C THR A 40 10.10 15.13 0.78
N ILE A 41 9.78 15.66 -0.43
CA ILE A 41 8.67 15.15 -1.26
C ILE A 41 8.87 13.66 -1.53
N GLY A 42 7.84 12.85 -1.30
CA GLY A 42 7.85 11.41 -1.54
C GLY A 42 8.83 10.61 -0.67
N GLN A 43 9.44 11.21 0.36
CA GLN A 43 10.51 10.58 1.12
C GLN A 43 10.06 9.30 1.84
N MET A 44 10.85 8.24 1.70
CA MET A 44 10.72 7.00 2.47
C MET A 44 11.22 7.20 3.91
N SER A 45 10.30 7.45 4.84
CA SER A 45 10.64 7.77 6.24
C SER A 45 11.10 6.57 7.04
N CYS A 46 10.66 5.38 6.67
CA CYS A 46 10.94 4.11 7.33
C CYS A 46 11.73 3.20 6.38
N ASN A 47 11.23 2.02 6.06
CA ASN A 47 11.90 1.06 5.17
C ASN A 47 12.07 1.64 3.74
N PRO A 48 13.29 1.63 3.14
CA PRO A 48 13.50 2.07 1.76
C PRO A 48 13.08 1.00 0.74
N ALA A 49 11.81 0.59 0.79
CA ALA A 49 11.26 -0.46 -0.07
C ALA A 49 9.82 -0.17 -0.46
N MET A 50 9.43 -0.58 -1.66
CA MET A 50 8.06 -0.55 -2.17
C MET A 50 7.55 -1.95 -2.45
N GLY A 51 6.25 -2.17 -2.24
CA GLY A 51 5.60 -3.44 -2.49
C GLY A 51 5.75 -4.47 -1.36
N GLY A 52 5.73 -5.74 -1.74
CA GLY A 52 5.63 -6.85 -0.82
C GLY A 52 4.20 -7.41 -0.74
N ILE A 53 3.95 -8.31 0.20
CA ILE A 53 2.71 -9.09 0.29
C ILE A 53 1.47 -8.18 0.34
N ALA A 54 0.58 -8.33 -0.63
CA ALA A 54 -0.60 -7.52 -0.93
C ALA A 54 -0.29 -6.06 -1.36
N LYS A 55 0.85 -5.52 -0.96
CA LYS A 55 1.24 -4.14 -1.25
C LYS A 55 1.76 -3.98 -2.68
N GLY A 56 2.47 -4.99 -3.19
CA GLY A 56 2.90 -5.03 -4.59
C GLY A 56 1.70 -4.99 -5.55
N GLN A 57 0.58 -5.62 -5.18
CA GLN A 57 -0.68 -5.54 -5.92
C GLN A 57 -1.21 -4.10 -5.96
N ILE A 58 -1.21 -3.40 -4.81
CA ILE A 58 -1.64 -1.98 -4.76
C ILE A 58 -0.78 -1.10 -5.66
N VAL A 59 0.55 -1.27 -5.66
CA VAL A 59 1.44 -0.49 -6.53
C VAL A 59 1.14 -0.74 -8.01
N ARG A 60 0.90 -2.01 -8.40
CA ARG A 60 0.50 -2.37 -9.76
C ARG A 60 -0.87 -1.76 -10.13
N GLU A 61 -1.82 -1.69 -9.19
CA GLU A 61 -3.12 -1.05 -9.39
C GLU A 61 -3.00 0.47 -9.57
N ILE A 62 -2.17 1.12 -8.74
CA ILE A 62 -1.85 2.55 -8.87
C ILE A 62 -1.25 2.83 -10.26
N ASP A 63 -0.28 2.03 -10.70
CA ASP A 63 0.35 2.17 -12.00
C ASP A 63 -0.65 1.95 -13.15
N ALA A 64 -1.47 0.89 -13.07
CA ALA A 64 -2.51 0.59 -14.06
C ALA A 64 -3.48 1.76 -14.28
N MET A 65 -3.75 2.53 -13.24
CA MET A 65 -4.61 3.70 -13.27
C MET A 65 -3.90 4.98 -13.72
N GLY A 66 -2.58 4.96 -13.92
CA GLY A 66 -1.80 6.13 -14.34
C GLY A 66 -1.16 6.90 -13.20
N GLY A 67 -1.13 6.35 -11.96
CA GLY A 67 -0.35 6.88 -10.86
C GLY A 67 1.15 6.67 -11.04
N TYR A 68 1.96 7.28 -10.21
CA TYR A 68 3.41 7.38 -10.40
C TYR A 68 4.24 6.45 -9.51
N SER A 69 3.68 5.94 -8.40
CA SER A 69 4.44 5.13 -7.41
C SER A 69 5.19 3.95 -8.02
N GLY A 70 4.59 3.24 -8.99
CA GLY A 70 5.23 2.13 -9.69
C GLY A 70 6.42 2.57 -10.53
N ILE A 71 6.26 3.64 -11.31
CA ILE A 71 7.31 4.23 -12.16
C ILE A 71 8.49 4.72 -11.30
N ILE A 72 8.20 5.42 -10.21
CA ILE A 72 9.23 5.95 -9.31
C ILE A 72 9.96 4.81 -8.59
N ALA A 73 9.23 3.77 -8.18
CA ALA A 73 9.82 2.59 -7.57
C ALA A 73 10.79 1.87 -8.52
N ASP A 74 10.42 1.72 -9.79
CA ASP A 74 11.27 1.10 -10.81
C ASP A 74 12.53 1.94 -11.08
N LYS A 75 12.41 3.25 -11.22
CA LYS A 75 13.53 4.16 -11.48
C LYS A 75 14.55 4.21 -10.35
N SER A 76 14.11 4.04 -9.12
CA SER A 76 14.95 4.11 -7.92
C SER A 76 15.31 2.73 -7.34
N ALA A 77 14.90 1.64 -7.98
CA ALA A 77 15.16 0.29 -7.51
C ALA A 77 16.65 -0.03 -7.41
N ILE A 78 17.05 -0.63 -6.29
CA ILE A 78 18.40 -1.19 -6.08
C ILE A 78 18.38 -2.71 -5.97
N GLN A 79 17.22 -3.30 -5.71
CA GLN A 79 16.97 -4.74 -5.72
C GLN A 79 15.50 -5.01 -6.04
N PHE A 80 15.23 -6.11 -6.75
CA PHE A 80 13.87 -6.60 -6.99
C PHE A 80 13.72 -8.04 -6.52
N LYS A 81 12.55 -8.35 -5.96
CA LYS A 81 12.18 -9.69 -5.57
C LYS A 81 10.68 -9.93 -5.76
N MET A 82 10.33 -11.04 -6.44
CA MET A 82 8.96 -11.53 -6.44
C MET A 82 8.73 -12.43 -5.22
N LEU A 83 7.92 -11.99 -4.28
CA LEU A 83 7.62 -12.75 -3.07
C LEU A 83 6.53 -13.79 -3.32
N ASN A 84 6.56 -14.88 -2.55
CA ASN A 84 5.54 -15.94 -2.56
C ASN A 84 5.41 -16.71 -3.89
N LEU A 85 6.46 -16.81 -4.70
CA LEU A 85 6.41 -17.57 -5.97
C LEU A 85 5.89 -19.00 -5.79
N SER A 86 6.25 -19.68 -4.70
CA SER A 86 5.81 -21.06 -4.40
C SER A 86 4.33 -21.17 -4.03
N LYS A 87 3.62 -20.05 -3.78
CA LYS A 87 2.22 -20.03 -3.33
C LYS A 87 1.21 -19.78 -4.45
N GLY A 88 1.69 -19.64 -5.68
CA GLY A 88 0.87 -19.38 -6.86
C GLY A 88 0.51 -17.90 -7.09
N PRO A 89 -0.05 -17.58 -8.28
CA PRO A 89 -0.17 -16.22 -8.81
C PRO A 89 -1.07 -15.31 -7.97
N ALA A 90 -2.05 -15.83 -7.26
CA ALA A 90 -2.88 -15.05 -6.32
C ALA A 90 -2.08 -14.43 -5.15
N MET A 91 -0.87 -14.98 -4.88
CA MET A 91 -0.02 -14.56 -3.77
C MET A 91 1.28 -13.89 -4.23
N TRP A 92 1.60 -13.94 -5.52
CA TRP A 92 2.80 -13.29 -6.07
C TRP A 92 2.75 -11.80 -5.79
N SER A 93 3.83 -11.30 -5.21
CA SER A 93 3.85 -9.92 -4.72
C SER A 93 5.20 -9.29 -5.03
N PRO A 94 5.28 -8.39 -6.01
CA PRO A 94 6.52 -7.72 -6.35
C PRO A 94 6.97 -6.79 -5.20
N ARG A 95 8.27 -6.75 -4.96
CA ARG A 95 8.93 -5.87 -4.00
C ARG A 95 10.23 -5.34 -4.55
N THR A 96 10.43 -4.04 -4.44
CA THR A 96 11.72 -3.40 -4.68
C THR A 96 12.32 -2.90 -3.37
N GLN A 97 13.64 -3.03 -3.24
CA GLN A 97 14.43 -2.17 -2.38
C GLN A 97 14.83 -0.96 -3.20
N ASN A 98 14.77 0.24 -2.62
CA ASN A 98 14.94 1.47 -3.37
C ASN A 98 16.08 2.33 -2.81
N ASP A 99 16.73 3.08 -3.69
CA ASP A 99 17.57 4.20 -3.31
C ASP A 99 16.67 5.32 -2.77
N ARG A 100 16.76 5.57 -1.47
CA ARG A 100 15.87 6.49 -0.75
C ARG A 100 15.98 7.93 -1.25
N MET A 101 17.19 8.37 -1.58
CA MET A 101 17.43 9.73 -2.06
C MET A 101 16.92 9.88 -3.49
N LEU A 102 17.25 8.92 -4.35
CA LEU A 102 16.79 8.89 -5.74
C LEU A 102 15.25 8.77 -5.83
N PHE A 103 14.62 8.00 -4.95
CA PHE A 103 13.16 7.88 -4.89
C PHE A 103 12.47 9.24 -4.63
N ALA A 104 12.98 10.01 -3.67
CA ALA A 104 12.45 11.34 -3.38
C ALA A 104 12.74 12.33 -4.52
N GLU A 105 13.93 12.26 -5.11
CA GLU A 105 14.33 13.09 -6.25
C GLU A 105 13.44 12.83 -7.48
N GLU A 106 13.21 11.57 -7.83
CA GLU A 106 12.35 11.17 -8.96
C GLU A 106 10.88 11.57 -8.73
N TRP A 107 10.37 11.46 -7.49
CA TRP A 107 9.05 11.99 -7.15
C TRP A 107 8.96 13.49 -7.37
N ARG A 108 9.94 14.24 -6.89
CA ARG A 108 9.97 15.68 -7.07
C ARG A 108 9.97 16.05 -8.54
N TYR A 109 10.83 15.45 -9.35
CA TYR A 109 10.89 15.72 -10.78
C TYR A 109 9.61 15.32 -11.51
N ALA A 110 9.00 14.19 -11.16
CA ALA A 110 7.74 13.77 -11.73
C ALA A 110 6.63 14.79 -11.47
N LEU A 111 6.54 15.30 -10.24
CA LEU A 111 5.53 16.29 -9.87
C LEU A 111 5.81 17.66 -10.50
N GLU A 112 7.06 18.13 -10.51
CA GLU A 112 7.44 19.40 -11.14
C GLU A 112 7.18 19.41 -12.66
N ASN A 113 7.16 18.24 -13.30
CA ASN A 113 6.79 18.07 -14.72
C ASN A 113 5.31 17.73 -14.93
N THR A 114 4.50 17.71 -13.88
CA THR A 114 3.05 17.46 -14.00
C THR A 114 2.34 18.77 -14.33
N PRO A 115 1.62 18.87 -15.46
CA PRO A 115 0.84 20.07 -15.80
C PRO A 115 -0.20 20.39 -14.73
N ASN A 116 -0.56 21.67 -14.59
CA ASN A 116 -1.57 22.16 -13.64
C ASN A 116 -1.23 21.97 -12.15
N LEU A 117 0.02 21.64 -11.81
CA LEU A 117 0.47 21.43 -10.43
C LEU A 117 1.42 22.53 -9.99
N ASP A 118 1.02 23.31 -9.01
CA ASP A 118 1.83 24.31 -8.33
C ASP A 118 2.28 23.81 -6.96
N PHE A 119 3.33 24.45 -6.40
CA PHE A 119 3.90 24.10 -5.10
C PHE A 119 3.95 25.31 -4.18
N PHE A 120 3.75 25.07 -2.89
CA PHE A 120 3.97 26.07 -1.86
C PHE A 120 4.63 25.44 -0.63
N GLN A 121 5.77 25.99 -0.20
CA GLN A 121 6.47 25.49 0.97
C GLN A 121 6.07 26.28 2.21
N ASP A 122 5.19 25.72 3.01
CA ASP A 122 4.84 26.17 4.37
C ASP A 122 4.07 25.06 5.09
N MET A 123 3.90 25.22 6.39
CA MET A 123 3.01 24.38 7.20
C MET A 123 1.59 24.94 7.11
N VAL A 124 0.62 24.06 6.84
CA VAL A 124 -0.79 24.41 6.97
C VAL A 124 -1.22 24.31 8.44
N LYS A 125 -1.74 25.41 8.98
CA LYS A 125 -2.15 25.55 10.38
C LYS A 125 -3.65 25.36 10.58
N SER A 126 -4.46 25.78 9.61
CA SER A 126 -5.92 25.64 9.68
C SER A 126 -6.57 25.58 8.30
N LEU A 127 -7.81 25.11 8.28
CA LEU A 127 -8.69 25.10 7.12
C LEU A 127 -9.53 26.40 7.09
N ILE A 128 -9.86 26.86 5.90
CA ILE A 128 -10.90 27.88 5.71
C ILE A 128 -12.21 27.12 5.50
N ILE A 129 -13.14 27.26 6.45
CA ILE A 129 -14.45 26.61 6.41
C ILE A 129 -15.54 27.68 6.25
N GLU A 130 -16.36 27.52 5.22
CA GLU A 130 -17.51 28.40 4.95
C GLU A 130 -18.74 27.54 4.64
N ASN A 131 -19.84 27.76 5.32
CA ASN A 131 -21.09 27.01 5.12
C ASN A 131 -20.89 25.48 5.15
N ASN A 132 -20.11 25.00 6.12
CA ASN A 132 -19.75 23.60 6.30
C ASN A 132 -18.96 22.97 5.12
N LYS A 133 -18.25 23.80 4.34
CA LYS A 133 -17.40 23.35 3.21
C LYS A 133 -15.97 23.82 3.41
N ALA A 134 -15.02 22.99 3.10
CA ALA A 134 -13.60 23.37 3.03
C ALA A 134 -13.37 24.17 1.74
N VAL A 135 -12.96 25.44 1.90
CA VAL A 135 -12.76 26.38 0.79
C VAL A 135 -11.34 26.97 0.76
N GLY A 136 -10.38 26.30 1.39
CA GLY A 136 -8.99 26.68 1.38
C GLY A 136 -8.27 26.38 2.69
N VAL A 137 -7.04 26.89 2.78
CA VAL A 137 -6.15 26.68 3.93
C VAL A 137 -5.53 28.00 4.39
N VAL A 138 -5.06 28.00 5.65
CA VAL A 138 -4.23 29.06 6.22
C VAL A 138 -2.89 28.46 6.62
N THR A 139 -1.80 29.06 6.14
CA THR A 139 -0.46 28.61 6.44
C THR A 139 0.08 29.16 7.76
N SER A 140 1.23 28.68 8.22
CA SER A 140 1.87 29.16 9.45
C SER A 140 2.28 30.64 9.36
N LEU A 141 2.59 31.12 8.15
CA LEU A 141 2.87 32.52 7.87
C LEU A 141 1.60 33.40 7.80
N GLY A 142 0.41 32.82 8.03
CA GLY A 142 -0.86 33.51 7.99
C GLY A 142 -1.40 33.76 6.57
N ILE A 143 -0.80 33.14 5.56
CA ILE A 143 -1.24 33.26 4.16
C ILE A 143 -2.51 32.43 3.97
N LYS A 144 -3.56 33.09 3.48
CA LYS A 144 -4.82 32.43 3.10
C LYS A 144 -4.76 32.04 1.63
N ILE A 145 -4.97 30.77 1.35
CA ILE A 145 -5.01 30.22 0.00
C ILE A 145 -6.37 29.58 -0.22
N ARG A 146 -7.11 30.04 -1.23
CA ARG A 146 -8.47 29.57 -1.53
C ARG A 146 -8.46 28.39 -2.48
N SER A 147 -9.39 27.46 -2.29
CA SER A 147 -9.65 26.36 -3.23
C SER A 147 -11.11 25.93 -3.17
N LYS A 148 -11.49 25.09 -4.15
CA LYS A 148 -12.82 24.46 -4.16
C LYS A 148 -12.85 23.15 -3.35
N SER A 149 -11.68 22.52 -3.13
CA SER A 149 -11.55 21.28 -2.37
C SER A 149 -10.18 21.20 -1.68
N VAL A 150 -10.09 20.46 -0.57
CA VAL A 150 -8.87 20.25 0.21
C VAL A 150 -8.69 18.76 0.50
N VAL A 151 -7.48 18.23 0.28
CA VAL A 151 -7.06 16.86 0.61
C VAL A 151 -5.99 16.92 1.70
N LEU A 152 -6.26 16.35 2.87
CA LEU A 152 -5.31 16.25 3.99
C LEU A 152 -4.56 14.93 3.94
N THR A 153 -3.21 15.01 3.91
CA THR A 153 -2.31 13.84 3.84
C THR A 153 -1.15 13.97 4.82
N ASN A 154 -1.43 14.33 6.04
CA ASN A 154 -0.46 14.82 7.03
C ASN A 154 0.54 13.79 7.57
N GLY A 155 0.40 12.50 7.25
CA GLY A 155 1.31 11.44 7.69
C GLY A 155 1.42 11.36 9.21
N THR A 156 2.65 11.35 9.73
CA THR A 156 2.97 11.29 11.17
C THR A 156 3.14 12.68 11.80
N PHE A 157 2.74 13.75 11.11
CA PHE A 157 3.09 15.12 11.52
C PHE A 157 2.07 15.79 12.44
N LEU A 158 0.76 15.42 12.37
CA LEU A 158 -0.26 16.02 13.23
C LEU A 158 0.03 15.75 14.71
N ASN A 159 0.37 16.80 15.44
CA ASN A 159 0.80 16.75 16.84
C ASN A 159 1.86 15.66 17.10
N GLY A 160 2.76 15.45 16.13
CA GLY A 160 3.77 14.42 16.16
C GLY A 160 4.68 14.55 17.37
N LEU A 161 4.93 13.43 18.06
CA LEU A 161 5.78 13.33 19.24
C LEU A 161 6.71 12.12 19.13
N ILE A 162 8.00 12.40 19.05
CA ILE A 162 9.05 11.40 18.93
C ILE A 162 9.52 11.00 20.34
N HIS A 163 9.69 9.69 20.58
CA HIS A 163 10.15 9.12 21.83
C HIS A 163 11.44 8.32 21.61
N VAL A 164 12.47 8.63 22.41
CA VAL A 164 13.72 7.88 22.52
C VAL A 164 14.05 7.75 24.01
N GLY A 165 13.74 6.60 24.61
CA GLY A 165 13.82 6.44 26.07
C GLY A 165 12.99 7.50 26.78
N ASP A 166 13.61 8.18 27.72
CA ASP A 166 12.98 9.24 28.52
C ASP A 166 12.82 10.57 27.76
N LYS A 167 13.36 10.66 26.54
CA LYS A 167 13.36 11.91 25.76
C LYS A 167 12.13 11.99 24.88
N GLN A 168 11.48 13.16 24.87
CA GLN A 168 10.34 13.48 24.01
C GLN A 168 10.68 14.71 23.16
N LEU A 169 10.51 14.58 21.85
CA LEU A 169 10.80 15.63 20.88
C LEU A 169 9.56 15.88 20.00
N GLY A 170 9.11 17.12 19.97
CA GLY A 170 8.02 17.52 19.06
C GLY A 170 8.48 17.46 17.61
N GLY A 171 7.98 16.50 16.84
CA GLY A 171 8.35 16.33 15.44
C GLY A 171 7.50 15.28 14.75
N GLY A 172 7.36 15.39 13.44
CA GLY A 172 6.73 14.37 12.60
C GLY A 172 7.72 13.31 12.12
N ARG A 173 8.98 13.66 12.07
CA ARG A 173 10.16 12.84 11.74
C ARG A 173 11.38 13.43 12.44
N MET A 174 12.39 12.60 12.71
CA MET A 174 13.62 13.09 13.35
C MET A 174 14.23 14.23 12.53
N GLY A 175 14.42 15.40 13.18
CA GLY A 175 14.93 16.62 12.55
C GLY A 175 13.87 17.48 11.83
N GLU A 176 12.59 17.07 11.81
CA GLU A 176 11.51 17.83 11.18
C GLU A 176 10.43 18.22 12.19
N PRO A 177 9.92 19.47 12.18
CA PRO A 177 8.92 19.93 13.12
C PRO A 177 7.59 19.20 12.97
N ARG A 178 6.77 19.22 14.03
CA ARG A 178 5.38 18.73 13.98
C ARG A 178 4.46 19.77 13.34
N ALA A 179 3.35 19.31 12.75
CA ALA A 179 2.23 20.16 12.36
C ALA A 179 1.20 20.23 13.51
N PHE A 180 0.62 21.40 13.73
CA PHE A 180 -0.36 21.64 14.78
C PHE A 180 -1.47 22.60 14.29
N GLY A 181 -2.61 22.61 14.98
CA GLY A 181 -3.76 23.48 14.70
C GLY A 181 -4.87 22.78 13.89
N ILE A 182 -4.54 21.88 12.97
CA ILE A 182 -5.52 21.13 12.18
C ILE A 182 -6.35 20.19 13.06
N THR A 183 -5.73 19.42 13.95
CA THR A 183 -6.46 18.47 14.81
C THR A 183 -7.44 19.20 15.71
N GLU A 184 -7.00 20.27 16.35
CA GLU A 184 -7.81 21.07 17.25
C GLU A 184 -9.03 21.67 16.52
N GLN A 185 -8.83 22.16 15.30
CA GLN A 185 -9.90 22.67 14.47
C GLN A 185 -10.90 21.58 14.07
N LEU A 186 -10.41 20.41 13.60
CA LEU A 186 -11.28 19.31 13.20
C LEU A 186 -12.12 18.80 14.38
N VAL A 187 -11.50 18.66 15.56
CA VAL A 187 -12.22 18.28 16.79
C VAL A 187 -13.30 19.31 17.13
N SER A 188 -13.02 20.62 16.99
CA SER A 188 -14.02 21.66 17.20
C SER A 188 -15.19 21.64 16.19
N LEU A 189 -14.98 21.03 15.02
CA LEU A 189 -15.99 20.78 14.00
C LEU A 189 -16.77 19.47 14.21
N GLY A 190 -16.47 18.73 15.29
CA GLY A 190 -17.16 17.50 15.66
C GLY A 190 -16.49 16.20 15.19
N PHE A 191 -15.29 16.25 14.62
CA PHE A 191 -14.55 15.04 14.27
C PHE A 191 -14.04 14.33 15.52
N GLU A 192 -14.15 13.01 15.53
CA GLU A 192 -13.45 12.16 16.47
C GLU A 192 -11.98 12.06 16.05
N ALA A 193 -11.07 12.22 17.00
CA ALA A 193 -9.63 12.04 16.80
C ALA A 193 -9.09 11.02 17.79
N GLY A 194 -8.02 10.34 17.41
CA GLY A 194 -7.28 9.43 18.27
C GLY A 194 -5.78 9.58 18.05
N ARG A 195 -5.00 8.81 18.79
CA ARG A 195 -3.55 8.77 18.61
C ARG A 195 -3.10 7.37 18.22
N MET A 196 -2.21 7.30 17.24
CA MET A 196 -1.53 6.08 16.83
C MET A 196 -0.03 6.20 17.03
N LYS A 197 0.62 5.06 17.16
CA LYS A 197 2.07 4.96 17.31
C LYS A 197 2.65 4.11 16.19
N THR A 198 3.77 4.56 15.64
CA THR A 198 4.64 3.73 14.81
C THR A 198 6.09 3.90 15.28
N GLY A 199 7.04 3.25 14.62
CA GLY A 199 8.45 3.35 14.97
C GLY A 199 9.34 3.10 13.78
N THR A 200 10.59 3.49 13.92
CA THR A 200 11.64 3.25 12.94
C THR A 200 12.89 2.68 13.62
N PRO A 201 13.65 1.79 12.97
CA PRO A 201 14.90 1.27 13.50
C PRO A 201 16.06 2.27 13.35
N PRO A 202 17.19 1.97 13.99
CA PRO A 202 18.42 2.73 13.81
C PRO A 202 18.92 2.75 12.37
N ARG A 203 19.70 3.77 12.05
CA ARG A 203 20.54 3.83 10.84
C ARG A 203 21.99 3.73 11.25
N VAL A 204 22.75 2.92 10.53
CA VAL A 204 24.15 2.64 10.84
C VAL A 204 25.05 2.84 9.63
N ASP A 205 26.34 3.03 9.90
CA ASP A 205 27.38 3.10 8.87
C ASP A 205 27.73 1.68 8.39
N GLY A 206 27.38 1.35 7.17
CA GLY A 206 27.66 0.05 6.56
C GLY A 206 29.14 -0.32 6.48
N ARG A 207 30.05 0.67 6.49
CA ARG A 207 31.51 0.45 6.52
C ARG A 207 32.00 -0.09 7.86
N SER A 208 31.18 0.04 8.91
CA SER A 208 31.50 -0.45 10.25
C SER A 208 30.99 -1.87 10.52
N LEU A 209 30.34 -2.49 9.55
CA LEU A 209 29.75 -3.83 9.66
C LEU A 209 30.65 -4.90 9.05
N ASP A 210 30.66 -6.06 9.66
CA ASP A 210 31.31 -7.28 9.13
C ASP A 210 30.28 -8.19 8.45
N TYR A 211 30.13 -8.02 7.14
CA TYR A 211 29.17 -8.77 6.33
C TYR A 211 29.51 -10.27 6.22
N SER A 212 30.74 -10.69 6.52
CA SER A 212 31.12 -12.12 6.50
C SER A 212 30.38 -12.97 7.53
N LYS A 213 29.80 -12.31 8.56
CA LYS A 213 29.01 -12.94 9.62
C LYS A 213 27.50 -12.93 9.34
N MET A 214 27.09 -12.49 8.15
CA MET A 214 25.69 -12.31 7.77
C MET A 214 25.33 -13.19 6.55
N GLU A 215 24.06 -13.56 6.44
CA GLU A 215 23.54 -14.28 5.30
C GLU A 215 23.18 -13.31 4.16
N GLU A 216 23.81 -13.45 2.99
CA GLU A 216 23.51 -12.59 1.85
C GLU A 216 22.14 -12.92 1.24
N GLN A 217 21.33 -11.87 1.01
CA GLN A 217 20.01 -11.95 0.36
C GLN A 217 20.07 -11.22 -0.98
N ARG A 218 20.26 -11.96 -2.06
CA ARG A 218 20.28 -11.43 -3.42
C ARG A 218 18.87 -11.20 -3.95
N GLY A 219 18.73 -10.26 -4.87
CA GLY A 219 17.53 -10.09 -5.67
C GLY A 219 17.33 -11.23 -6.68
N ASP A 220 16.21 -11.20 -7.39
CA ASP A 220 15.90 -12.18 -8.43
C ASP A 220 16.90 -12.04 -9.61
N GLN A 221 17.25 -13.15 -10.23
CA GLN A 221 18.20 -13.16 -11.37
C GLN A 221 17.61 -12.41 -12.57
N ASN A 222 16.32 -12.56 -12.81
CA ASN A 222 15.56 -11.86 -13.83
C ASN A 222 14.59 -10.90 -13.17
N PRO A 223 15.04 -9.69 -12.74
CA PRO A 223 14.19 -8.74 -12.06
C PRO A 223 13.10 -8.25 -12.99
N GLN A 224 11.87 -8.30 -12.50
CA GLN A 224 10.70 -7.67 -13.11
C GLN A 224 10.60 -6.20 -12.66
N LYS A 225 9.47 -5.56 -12.92
CA LYS A 225 9.21 -4.16 -12.60
C LYS A 225 7.75 -3.97 -12.13
N PHE A 226 7.45 -2.82 -11.53
CA PHE A 226 6.08 -2.47 -11.17
C PHE A 226 5.29 -1.89 -12.35
N SER A 227 5.89 -0.96 -13.10
CA SER A 227 5.16 -0.25 -14.15
C SER A 227 4.87 -1.13 -15.37
N TYR A 228 3.67 -0.99 -15.91
CA TYR A 228 3.29 -1.56 -17.21
C TYR A 228 3.89 -0.78 -18.39
N LEU A 229 4.41 0.43 -18.16
CA LEU A 229 5.16 1.20 -19.14
C LEU A 229 6.62 0.74 -19.20
N ASP A 230 7.34 1.17 -20.24
CA ASP A 230 8.75 0.89 -20.32
C ASP A 230 9.52 1.61 -19.20
N SER A 231 10.34 0.89 -18.51
CA SER A 231 11.25 1.39 -17.47
C SER A 231 12.64 0.81 -17.66
N PRO A 232 13.69 1.50 -17.18
CA PRO A 232 15.05 0.97 -17.27
C PRO A 232 15.15 -0.42 -16.62
N LYS A 233 15.80 -1.37 -17.30
CA LYS A 233 16.08 -2.68 -16.71
C LYS A 233 17.05 -2.53 -15.54
N LEU A 234 16.75 -3.20 -14.44
CA LEU A 234 17.62 -3.28 -13.27
C LEU A 234 18.77 -4.28 -13.58
N THR A 235 19.86 -3.79 -14.17
CA THR A 235 21.00 -4.63 -14.61
C THR A 235 21.98 -4.96 -13.51
N LYS A 236 21.97 -4.18 -12.42
CA LYS A 236 22.79 -4.40 -11.22
C LYS A 236 21.89 -4.35 -10.00
N GLN A 237 22.19 -5.15 -9.00
CA GLN A 237 21.43 -5.17 -7.75
C GLN A 237 22.40 -5.15 -6.57
N LEU A 238 21.97 -4.47 -5.49
CA LEU A 238 22.62 -4.56 -4.18
C LEU A 238 21.98 -5.68 -3.38
N SER A 239 22.79 -6.39 -2.61
CA SER A 239 22.29 -7.41 -1.70
C SER A 239 21.87 -6.80 -0.38
N CYS A 240 20.76 -7.30 0.19
CA CYS A 240 20.46 -7.17 1.60
C CYS A 240 21.16 -8.30 2.36
N HIS A 241 21.24 -8.21 3.68
CA HIS A 241 21.79 -9.27 4.51
C HIS A 241 20.85 -9.60 5.66
N ILE A 242 20.90 -10.83 6.13
CA ILE A 242 20.16 -11.29 7.31
C ILE A 242 21.17 -11.55 8.43
N VAL A 243 20.78 -11.12 9.62
CA VAL A 243 21.47 -11.40 10.87
C VAL A 243 20.44 -11.64 11.97
N TYR A 244 20.84 -12.22 13.07
CA TYR A 244 19.93 -12.53 14.17
C TYR A 244 20.42 -11.88 15.47
N THR A 245 19.46 -11.43 16.29
CA THR A 245 19.74 -11.14 17.71
C THR A 245 20.09 -12.43 18.45
N ASN A 246 20.59 -12.30 19.67
CA ASN A 246 20.91 -13.40 20.57
C ASN A 246 20.50 -13.05 22.01
N GLU A 247 20.68 -13.97 22.95
CA GLU A 247 20.30 -13.76 24.35
C GLU A 247 21.00 -12.57 24.99
N ALA A 248 22.29 -12.36 24.72
CA ALA A 248 23.02 -11.19 25.23
C ALA A 248 22.44 -9.86 24.76
N VAL A 249 22.00 -9.80 23.48
CA VAL A 249 21.27 -8.65 22.94
C VAL A 249 19.96 -8.44 23.69
N HIS A 250 19.22 -9.53 23.94
CA HIS A 250 17.92 -9.46 24.63
C HIS A 250 18.08 -8.99 26.08
N ASP A 251 19.09 -9.49 26.81
CA ASP A 251 19.34 -9.09 28.20
C ASP A 251 19.66 -7.61 28.30
N ILE A 252 20.52 -7.10 27.40
CA ILE A 252 20.85 -5.67 27.35
C ILE A 252 19.60 -4.83 27.04
N LEU A 253 18.75 -5.25 26.10
CA LEU A 253 17.53 -4.51 25.79
C LEU A 253 16.54 -4.50 26.97
N ARG A 254 16.47 -5.58 27.77
CA ARG A 254 15.67 -5.64 29.01
C ARG A 254 16.13 -4.66 30.07
N GLU A 255 17.45 -4.36 30.16
CA GLU A 255 17.97 -3.33 31.08
C GLU A 255 17.33 -1.94 30.85
N GLY A 256 16.82 -1.69 29.63
CA GLY A 256 16.20 -0.41 29.28
C GLY A 256 14.68 -0.36 29.44
N PHE A 257 14.01 -1.44 29.86
CA PHE A 257 12.54 -1.49 29.87
C PHE A 257 11.90 -0.47 30.82
N ASP A 258 12.50 -0.19 31.95
CA ASP A 258 12.02 0.82 32.90
C ASP A 258 12.07 2.25 32.32
N ARG A 259 12.95 2.48 31.34
CA ARG A 259 13.11 3.73 30.61
C ARG A 259 12.41 3.72 29.24
N SER A 260 11.68 2.65 28.92
CA SER A 260 10.93 2.53 27.67
C SER A 260 9.59 3.25 27.77
N PRO A 261 9.30 4.20 26.89
CA PRO A 261 8.00 4.90 26.88
C PRO A 261 6.82 3.96 26.61
N MET A 262 7.06 2.77 26.04
CA MET A 262 6.05 1.75 25.84
C MET A 262 5.70 0.98 27.13
N PHE A 263 6.65 0.79 28.04
CA PHE A 263 6.44 -0.02 29.25
C PHE A 263 6.22 0.83 30.51
N ASN A 264 6.69 2.09 30.52
CA ASN A 264 6.45 3.00 31.65
C ASN A 264 5.11 3.76 31.56
N GLY A 265 4.26 3.48 30.56
CA GLY A 265 2.95 4.09 30.39
C GLY A 265 2.95 5.48 29.73
N THR A 266 4.09 5.98 29.28
CA THR A 266 4.17 7.26 28.57
C THR A 266 3.44 7.20 27.23
N ILE A 267 3.63 6.13 26.45
CA ILE A 267 2.89 5.83 25.23
C ILE A 267 1.65 5.02 25.61
N GLN A 268 0.47 5.59 25.39
CA GLN A 268 -0.81 4.90 25.61
C GLN A 268 -1.47 4.46 24.29
N SER A 269 -0.98 4.95 23.16
CA SER A 269 -1.50 4.62 21.84
C SER A 269 -1.09 3.21 21.39
N LEU A 270 -1.98 2.55 20.64
CA LEU A 270 -1.73 1.23 20.09
C LEU A 270 -0.73 1.32 18.92
N GLY A 271 0.29 0.48 18.98
CA GLY A 271 1.26 0.31 17.89
C GLY A 271 0.80 -0.74 16.86
N PRO A 272 1.45 -0.78 15.68
CA PRO A 272 1.09 -1.72 14.63
C PRO A 272 1.40 -3.16 15.04
N ARG A 273 0.41 -4.03 15.00
CA ARG A 273 0.49 -5.46 15.34
C ARG A 273 1.58 -6.22 14.56
N TYR A 274 1.79 -5.82 13.30
CA TYR A 274 2.66 -6.55 12.36
C TYR A 274 4.04 -5.90 12.15
N CYS A 275 4.35 -4.83 12.89
CA CYS A 275 5.68 -4.24 12.95
C CYS A 275 6.01 -3.89 14.42
N PRO A 276 6.05 -4.91 15.31
CA PRO A 276 6.36 -4.68 16.71
C PRO A 276 7.81 -4.21 16.85
N SER A 277 8.06 -3.35 17.81
CA SER A 277 9.43 -2.97 18.19
C SER A 277 10.21 -4.18 18.70
N ILE A 278 11.53 -4.09 18.73
CA ILE A 278 12.37 -5.20 19.21
C ILE A 278 12.09 -5.51 20.68
N GLU A 279 11.87 -4.50 21.51
CA GLU A 279 11.50 -4.65 22.91
C GLU A 279 10.15 -5.38 23.07
N ASP A 280 9.18 -5.09 22.21
CA ASP A 280 7.88 -5.75 22.19
C ASP A 280 7.99 -7.23 21.76
N LYS A 281 8.85 -7.54 20.77
CA LYS A 281 9.13 -8.92 20.35
C LYS A 281 9.76 -9.74 21.49
N ILE A 282 10.75 -9.17 22.19
CA ILE A 282 11.44 -9.84 23.28
C ILE A 282 10.51 -10.07 24.48
N ASN A 283 9.59 -9.14 24.72
CA ASN A 283 8.62 -9.28 25.80
C ASN A 283 7.52 -10.31 25.47
N ARG A 284 6.93 -10.24 24.28
CA ARG A 284 5.82 -11.13 23.86
C ARG A 284 6.26 -12.54 23.49
N PHE A 285 7.49 -12.71 23.04
CA PHE A 285 8.07 -13.99 22.60
C PHE A 285 9.34 -14.29 23.37
N ALA A 286 9.22 -14.22 24.70
CA ALA A 286 10.36 -14.39 25.63
C ALA A 286 11.03 -15.76 25.51
N GLU A 287 10.31 -16.78 25.01
CA GLU A 287 10.82 -18.12 24.73
C GLU A 287 11.75 -18.20 23.52
N ARG A 288 11.74 -17.16 22.67
CA ARG A 288 12.63 -17.11 21.49
C ARG A 288 13.96 -16.47 21.84
N ASN A 289 15.03 -17.22 21.66
CA ASN A 289 16.38 -16.77 21.92
C ASN A 289 17.00 -15.93 20.79
N ARG A 290 16.30 -15.77 19.66
CA ARG A 290 16.75 -14.94 18.53
C ARG A 290 15.59 -14.37 17.72
N HIS A 291 15.80 -13.18 17.16
CA HIS A 291 14.91 -12.52 16.19
C HIS A 291 15.70 -12.13 14.94
N GLN A 292 15.08 -12.34 13.79
CA GLN A 292 15.65 -12.00 12.49
C GLN A 292 15.67 -10.49 12.27
N LEU A 293 16.79 -9.99 11.78
CA LEU A 293 17.01 -8.62 11.35
C LEU A 293 17.45 -8.60 9.89
N PHE A 294 17.04 -7.59 9.15
CA PHE A 294 17.50 -7.35 7.80
C PHE A 294 18.38 -6.11 7.76
N VAL A 295 19.54 -6.24 7.17
CA VAL A 295 20.53 -5.19 6.95
C VAL A 295 20.37 -4.71 5.53
N GLU A 296 19.69 -3.58 5.36
CA GLU A 296 19.18 -3.10 4.08
C GLU A 296 19.90 -1.81 3.66
N PRO A 297 20.58 -1.77 2.50
CA PRO A 297 21.19 -0.53 2.01
C PRO A 297 20.11 0.51 1.67
N GLU A 298 20.35 1.78 2.03
CA GLU A 298 19.43 2.88 1.73
C GLU A 298 19.69 3.54 0.36
N GLY A 299 20.63 3.03 -0.44
CA GLY A 299 20.87 3.54 -1.80
C GLY A 299 22.18 3.07 -2.41
N TRP A 300 22.37 3.44 -3.70
CA TRP A 300 23.52 3.06 -4.51
C TRP A 300 24.84 3.65 -4.02
N LYS A 301 24.80 4.90 -3.54
CA LYS A 301 25.99 5.71 -3.26
C LYS A 301 26.15 6.05 -1.79
N THR A 302 25.16 5.71 -0.95
CA THR A 302 25.23 5.96 0.48
C THR A 302 25.79 4.76 1.22
N VAL A 303 26.45 5.03 2.34
CA VAL A 303 26.91 4.01 3.30
C VAL A 303 25.86 3.76 4.39
N GLU A 304 24.74 4.46 4.34
CA GLU A 304 23.66 4.34 5.32
C GLU A 304 22.91 3.02 5.16
N ILE A 305 22.79 2.29 6.25
CA ILE A 305 22.10 1.00 6.33
C ILE A 305 20.91 1.12 7.27
N TYR A 306 19.76 0.62 6.80
CA TYR A 306 18.53 0.44 7.57
C TYR A 306 18.54 -0.92 8.26
N VAL A 307 18.41 -0.96 9.60
CA VAL A 307 18.42 -2.21 10.37
C VAL A 307 16.97 -2.67 10.60
N ASN A 308 16.34 -3.23 9.57
CA ASN A 308 14.94 -3.64 9.63
C ASN A 308 14.72 -4.76 10.66
N GLY A 309 13.70 -4.60 11.48
CA GLY A 309 13.37 -5.52 12.57
C GLY A 309 13.90 -5.10 13.94
N PHE A 310 14.79 -4.07 14.00
CA PHE A 310 15.29 -3.48 15.24
C PHE A 310 14.64 -2.13 15.56
N SER A 311 13.38 -1.92 15.15
CA SER A 311 12.63 -0.73 15.56
C SER A 311 12.55 -0.67 17.08
N SER A 312 12.86 0.46 17.69
CA SER A 312 12.93 0.59 19.15
C SER A 312 12.59 2.00 19.60
N SER A 313 12.01 2.09 20.80
CA SER A 313 11.85 3.34 21.55
C SER A 313 12.73 3.42 22.79
N LEU A 314 13.57 2.41 23.01
CA LEU A 314 14.51 2.37 24.12
C LEU A 314 15.51 3.54 24.07
N PRO A 315 16.14 3.89 25.19
CA PRO A 315 17.21 4.89 25.22
C PRO A 315 18.34 4.55 24.24
N GLU A 316 18.96 5.57 23.65
CA GLU A 316 20.00 5.41 22.64
C GLU A 316 21.23 4.63 23.14
N ASP A 317 21.61 4.81 24.42
CA ASP A 317 22.72 4.09 25.04
C ASP A 317 22.45 2.57 25.09
N VAL A 318 21.23 2.17 25.43
CA VAL A 318 20.80 0.77 25.43
C VAL A 318 20.77 0.20 24.01
N GLN A 319 20.21 0.94 23.05
CA GLN A 319 20.19 0.52 21.66
C GLN A 319 21.60 0.26 21.11
N ILE A 320 22.53 1.19 21.32
CA ILE A 320 23.91 1.09 20.84
C ILE A 320 24.64 -0.07 21.53
N LYS A 321 24.49 -0.23 22.86
CA LYS A 321 25.07 -1.33 23.62
C LYS A 321 24.58 -2.67 23.08
N ALA A 322 23.29 -2.82 22.88
CA ALA A 322 22.67 -4.05 22.37
C ALA A 322 23.14 -4.38 20.94
N MET A 323 23.17 -3.39 20.05
CA MET A 323 23.61 -3.59 18.66
C MET A 323 25.04 -4.14 18.57
N LYS A 324 25.96 -3.71 19.43
CA LYS A 324 27.35 -4.20 19.46
C LYS A 324 27.48 -5.71 19.79
N HIS A 325 26.43 -6.32 20.31
CA HIS A 325 26.39 -7.77 20.60
C HIS A 325 25.71 -8.59 19.48
N ILE A 326 25.27 -7.94 18.40
CA ILE A 326 24.78 -8.64 17.21
C ILE A 326 25.98 -9.07 16.36
N PRO A 327 26.04 -10.33 15.88
CA PRO A 327 27.13 -10.79 15.00
C PRO A 327 27.31 -9.87 13.79
N GLY A 328 28.55 -9.41 13.58
CA GLY A 328 28.88 -8.47 12.50
C GLY A 328 28.65 -6.99 12.82
N PHE A 329 28.12 -6.66 14.01
CA PHE A 329 27.88 -5.28 14.47
C PHE A 329 28.84 -4.85 15.61
N GLU A 330 29.86 -5.62 15.92
CA GLU A 330 30.74 -5.39 17.07
C GLU A 330 31.36 -3.98 17.06
N ASN A 331 31.65 -3.46 15.87
CA ASN A 331 32.23 -2.13 15.65
C ASN A 331 31.23 -1.11 15.11
N VAL A 332 29.92 -1.38 15.22
CA VAL A 332 28.88 -0.56 14.62
C VAL A 332 28.98 0.91 14.99
N LYS A 333 28.89 1.78 14.00
CA LYS A 333 28.71 3.22 14.13
C LYS A 333 27.28 3.59 13.79
N VAL A 334 26.59 4.22 14.73
CA VAL A 334 25.17 4.57 14.58
C VAL A 334 25.08 6.02 14.08
N PHE A 335 24.39 6.23 12.96
CA PHE A 335 24.08 7.56 12.44
C PHE A 335 22.92 8.21 13.20
N ARG A 336 21.88 7.42 13.51
CA ARG A 336 20.76 7.84 14.37
C ARG A 336 20.11 6.62 15.03
N PRO A 337 19.66 6.77 16.28
CA PRO A 337 18.93 5.70 16.98
C PRO A 337 17.56 5.44 16.34
N GLY A 338 16.99 4.30 16.65
CA GLY A 338 15.57 4.04 16.47
C GLY A 338 14.73 4.92 17.39
N TYR A 339 13.49 5.18 16.99
CA TYR A 339 12.54 5.95 17.79
C TYR A 339 11.10 5.50 17.54
N ALA A 340 10.25 5.70 18.53
CA ALA A 340 8.82 5.67 18.32
C ALA A 340 8.28 7.08 18.02
N ILE A 341 7.20 7.14 17.25
CA ILE A 341 6.47 8.37 17.00
C ILE A 341 4.99 8.16 17.24
N GLU A 342 4.39 9.03 18.03
CA GLU A 342 2.95 9.17 18.19
C GLU A 342 2.44 10.35 17.35
N TYR A 343 1.28 10.20 16.77
CA TYR A 343 0.64 11.20 15.92
C TYR A 343 -0.87 11.08 15.97
N ASP A 344 -1.58 12.17 15.65
CA ASP A 344 -3.03 12.17 15.60
C ASP A 344 -3.53 11.52 14.30
N TYR A 345 -4.63 10.77 14.43
CA TYR A 345 -5.37 10.22 13.31
C TYR A 345 -6.88 10.42 13.54
N PHE A 346 -7.66 10.23 12.49
CA PHE A 346 -9.10 10.32 12.54
C PHE A 346 -9.70 8.97 12.13
N PRO A 347 -10.60 8.38 12.95
CA PRO A 347 -11.28 7.14 12.59
C PRO A 347 -11.91 7.23 11.19
N PRO A 348 -11.54 6.37 10.24
CA PRO A 348 -11.96 6.50 8.85
C PRO A 348 -13.42 6.17 8.59
N THR A 349 -14.15 5.68 9.60
CA THR A 349 -15.62 5.54 9.56
C THR A 349 -16.34 6.88 9.39
N GLN A 350 -15.64 7.99 9.60
CA GLN A 350 -16.11 9.35 9.35
C GLN A 350 -16.02 9.78 7.87
N LEU A 351 -15.54 8.88 7.00
CA LEU A 351 -15.38 9.13 5.57
C LEU A 351 -16.44 8.41 4.74
N LYS A 352 -16.72 8.98 3.57
CA LYS A 352 -17.43 8.33 2.46
C LYS A 352 -16.48 7.41 1.69
N HIS A 353 -16.98 6.59 0.78
CA HIS A 353 -16.14 5.75 -0.12
C HIS A 353 -15.19 6.56 -1.01
N THR A 354 -15.54 7.80 -1.29
CA THR A 354 -14.72 8.77 -2.02
C THR A 354 -13.55 9.30 -1.21
N LEU A 355 -13.43 8.91 0.08
CA LEU A 355 -12.53 9.47 1.08
C LEU A 355 -12.87 10.93 1.46
N GLU A 356 -13.99 11.46 0.99
CA GLU A 356 -14.54 12.72 1.47
C GLU A 356 -15.08 12.56 2.89
N THR A 357 -14.91 13.57 3.74
CA THR A 357 -15.46 13.55 5.10
C THR A 357 -17.00 13.66 5.08
N LYS A 358 -17.66 13.04 6.06
CA LYS A 358 -19.11 13.13 6.24
C LYS A 358 -19.56 14.44 6.87
N LEU A 359 -18.70 15.07 7.68
CA LEU A 359 -19.01 16.25 8.48
C LEU A 359 -18.76 17.57 7.74
N VAL A 360 -17.75 17.62 6.87
CA VAL A 360 -17.37 18.83 6.13
C VAL A 360 -17.26 18.48 4.66
N ASP A 361 -18.03 19.13 3.83
CA ASP A 361 -17.97 18.96 2.38
C ASP A 361 -16.65 19.45 1.79
N ASN A 362 -16.23 18.87 0.66
CA ASN A 362 -15.01 19.22 -0.10
C ASN A 362 -13.71 19.00 0.70
N LEU A 363 -13.75 18.23 1.78
CA LEU A 363 -12.62 17.87 2.60
C LEU A 363 -12.36 16.36 2.51
N TYR A 364 -11.16 15.97 2.13
CA TYR A 364 -10.75 14.57 1.94
C TYR A 364 -9.58 14.22 2.84
N PHE A 365 -9.56 12.98 3.34
CA PHE A 365 -8.44 12.45 4.11
C PHE A 365 -7.82 11.26 3.39
N ALA A 366 -6.49 11.20 3.28
CA ALA A 366 -5.79 10.07 2.67
C ALA A 366 -4.47 9.75 3.39
N GLY A 367 -4.17 8.46 3.52
CA GLY A 367 -2.95 7.97 4.13
C GLY A 367 -3.04 7.78 5.64
N GLN A 368 -1.96 8.07 6.35
CA GLN A 368 -1.85 7.80 7.79
C GLN A 368 -2.85 8.56 8.67
N ILE A 369 -3.37 9.68 8.21
CA ILE A 369 -4.45 10.42 8.89
C ILE A 369 -5.70 9.53 9.10
N ASN A 370 -5.87 8.48 8.29
CA ASN A 370 -6.94 7.48 8.39
C ASN A 370 -6.53 6.24 9.20
N GLY A 371 -5.41 6.29 9.92
CA GLY A 371 -4.93 5.17 10.73
C GLY A 371 -4.31 4.02 9.94
N THR A 372 -3.84 4.24 8.71
CA THR A 372 -3.09 3.24 7.95
C THR A 372 -1.59 3.36 8.17
N THR A 373 -0.85 2.25 7.98
CA THR A 373 0.61 2.24 7.94
C THR A 373 1.09 1.55 6.68
N GLY A 374 1.85 2.27 5.87
CA GLY A 374 2.44 1.77 4.63
C GLY A 374 2.36 2.81 3.52
N TYR A 375 3.42 2.84 2.71
CA TYR A 375 3.53 3.78 1.60
C TYR A 375 2.47 3.51 0.52
N GLU A 376 2.24 2.24 0.25
CA GLU A 376 1.35 1.75 -0.79
C GLU A 376 -0.11 2.03 -0.43
N GLU A 377 -0.49 1.78 0.83
CA GLU A 377 -1.83 2.11 1.34
C GLU A 377 -2.08 3.62 1.30
N ALA A 378 -1.06 4.41 1.63
CA ALA A 378 -1.14 5.87 1.56
C ALA A 378 -1.28 6.36 0.11
N ALA A 379 -0.46 5.82 -0.80
CA ALA A 379 -0.48 6.14 -2.22
C ALA A 379 -1.83 5.80 -2.87
N GLY A 380 -2.36 4.59 -2.60
CA GLY A 380 -3.68 4.18 -3.11
C GLY A 380 -4.83 5.07 -2.63
N GLN A 381 -4.83 5.45 -1.34
CA GLN A 381 -5.80 6.41 -0.80
C GLN A 381 -5.63 7.80 -1.43
N GLY A 382 -4.37 8.26 -1.57
CA GLY A 382 -4.07 9.54 -2.20
C GLY A 382 -4.60 9.63 -3.63
N LEU A 383 -4.33 8.61 -4.44
CA LEU A 383 -4.83 8.50 -5.80
C LEU A 383 -6.37 8.65 -5.85
N MET A 384 -7.07 7.88 -5.03
CA MET A 384 -8.54 7.91 -5.00
C MET A 384 -9.10 9.23 -4.48
N ALA A 385 -8.48 9.83 -3.45
CA ALA A 385 -8.89 11.13 -2.94
C ALA A 385 -8.66 12.25 -3.97
N GLY A 386 -7.54 12.24 -4.68
CA GLY A 386 -7.24 13.19 -5.75
C GLY A 386 -8.23 13.10 -6.91
N ILE A 387 -8.55 11.88 -7.37
CA ILE A 387 -9.55 11.63 -8.39
C ILE A 387 -10.92 12.19 -7.95
N ASN A 388 -11.39 11.84 -6.75
CA ASN A 388 -12.72 12.22 -6.31
C ASN A 388 -12.82 13.71 -5.95
N ALA A 389 -11.74 14.32 -5.47
CA ALA A 389 -11.67 15.78 -5.30
C ALA A 389 -11.82 16.51 -6.65
N HIS A 390 -11.10 16.04 -7.69
CA HIS A 390 -11.27 16.54 -9.06
C HIS A 390 -12.71 16.36 -9.55
N ASN A 391 -13.24 15.13 -9.47
CA ASN A 391 -14.57 14.82 -9.97
C ASN A 391 -15.65 15.71 -9.33
N LYS A 392 -15.59 15.89 -8.01
CA LYS A 392 -16.56 16.75 -7.29
C LYS A 392 -16.49 18.21 -7.71
N VAL A 393 -15.28 18.75 -7.88
CA VAL A 393 -15.06 20.15 -8.31
C VAL A 393 -15.58 20.38 -9.72
N HIS A 394 -15.53 19.37 -10.59
CA HIS A 394 -15.97 19.44 -11.99
C HIS A 394 -17.36 18.80 -12.21
N GLU A 395 -18.11 18.53 -11.13
CA GLU A 395 -19.48 18.00 -11.19
C GLU A 395 -19.58 16.67 -11.96
N LYS A 396 -18.54 15.83 -11.85
CA LYS A 396 -18.48 14.48 -12.41
C LYS A 396 -18.90 13.44 -11.38
N ASP A 397 -19.23 12.25 -11.84
CA ASP A 397 -19.60 11.12 -10.99
C ASP A 397 -18.48 10.70 -10.03
N GLU A 398 -18.86 10.18 -8.86
CA GLU A 398 -17.95 9.59 -7.89
C GLU A 398 -17.22 8.39 -8.54
N PHE A 399 -15.91 8.30 -8.35
CA PHE A 399 -15.12 7.15 -8.78
C PHE A 399 -14.82 6.25 -7.57
N ILE A 400 -15.38 5.07 -7.59
CA ILE A 400 -15.26 4.08 -6.51
C ILE A 400 -14.79 2.75 -7.11
N LEU A 401 -13.84 2.11 -6.45
CA LEU A 401 -13.41 0.75 -6.75
C LEU A 401 -14.02 -0.21 -5.73
N ASN A 402 -14.65 -1.27 -6.21
CA ASN A 402 -15.25 -2.30 -5.39
C ASN A 402 -14.19 -3.32 -4.91
N ARG A 403 -14.56 -4.13 -3.92
CA ARG A 403 -13.69 -5.16 -3.33
C ARG A 403 -13.31 -6.28 -4.31
N ASP A 404 -14.11 -6.53 -5.32
CA ASP A 404 -13.86 -7.51 -6.40
C ASP A 404 -13.08 -6.93 -7.58
N GLU A 405 -12.85 -5.61 -7.58
CA GLU A 405 -12.15 -4.90 -8.65
C GLU A 405 -10.71 -4.57 -8.31
N ALA A 406 -10.40 -4.25 -7.03
CA ALA A 406 -9.07 -3.81 -6.64
C ALA A 406 -8.78 -4.04 -5.15
N TYR A 407 -7.50 -4.28 -4.81
CA TYR A 407 -7.02 -4.19 -3.42
C TYR A 407 -7.20 -2.78 -2.84
N ILE A 408 -7.13 -1.73 -3.67
CA ILE A 408 -7.47 -0.35 -3.28
C ILE A 408 -8.94 -0.28 -2.84
N GLY A 409 -9.84 -0.96 -3.54
CA GLY A 409 -11.25 -1.08 -3.15
C GLY A 409 -11.43 -1.80 -1.81
N VAL A 410 -10.73 -2.92 -1.62
CA VAL A 410 -10.71 -3.66 -0.33
C VAL A 410 -10.20 -2.76 0.80
N LEU A 411 -9.11 -2.02 0.56
CA LEU A 411 -8.52 -1.10 1.53
C LEU A 411 -9.52 -0.05 1.99
N ILE A 412 -10.14 0.67 1.06
CA ILE A 412 -11.04 1.78 1.37
C ILE A 412 -12.31 1.26 2.06
N ASP A 413 -12.89 0.17 1.55
CA ASP A 413 -14.09 -0.42 2.15
C ASP A 413 -13.82 -0.92 3.59
N ASP A 414 -12.66 -1.58 3.84
CA ASP A 414 -12.27 -1.98 5.20
C ASP A 414 -12.14 -0.76 6.14
N LEU A 415 -11.51 0.32 5.68
CA LEU A 415 -11.31 1.53 6.47
C LEU A 415 -12.64 2.14 6.91
N ILE A 416 -13.55 2.37 5.98
CA ILE A 416 -14.79 3.12 6.25
C ILE A 416 -15.88 2.26 6.92
N THR A 417 -15.83 0.94 6.77
CA THR A 417 -16.83 0.03 7.35
C THR A 417 -16.39 -0.61 8.66
N LYS A 418 -15.12 -1.02 8.77
CA LYS A 418 -14.58 -1.68 9.98
C LYS A 418 -13.88 -0.71 10.92
N GLY A 419 -13.43 0.45 10.38
CA GLY A 419 -12.60 1.39 11.14
C GLY A 419 -11.18 0.87 11.41
N THR A 420 -10.46 1.62 12.25
CA THR A 420 -9.08 1.31 12.63
C THR A 420 -8.91 1.48 14.12
N GLU A 421 -8.96 0.39 14.88
CA GLU A 421 -8.61 0.40 16.32
C GLU A 421 -7.09 0.33 16.52
N GLU A 422 -6.39 -0.36 15.62
CA GLU A 422 -4.93 -0.44 15.52
C GLU A 422 -4.48 -0.01 14.11
N PRO A 423 -3.22 0.41 13.91
CA PRO A 423 -2.75 0.82 12.59
C PRO A 423 -3.03 -0.24 11.51
N TYR A 424 -3.86 0.12 10.53
CA TYR A 424 -4.28 -0.76 9.45
C TYR A 424 -3.11 -1.09 8.51
N ARG A 425 -3.04 -2.35 8.12
CA ARG A 425 -2.10 -2.83 7.10
C ARG A 425 -2.80 -3.81 6.17
N MET A 426 -2.53 -3.67 4.87
CA MET A 426 -3.06 -4.58 3.86
C MET A 426 -2.33 -5.93 3.89
N PHE A 427 -3.10 -7.01 3.79
CA PHE A 427 -2.66 -8.39 3.61
C PHE A 427 -3.53 -9.08 2.58
N THR A 428 -2.99 -10.12 1.93
CA THR A 428 -3.75 -10.92 0.97
C THR A 428 -4.98 -11.60 1.59
N SER A 429 -4.96 -11.87 2.90
CA SER A 429 -6.10 -12.46 3.62
C SER A 429 -7.30 -11.52 3.77
N ARG A 430 -7.14 -10.22 3.52
CA ARG A 430 -8.24 -9.25 3.57
C ARG A 430 -9.09 -9.26 2.31
N ALA A 431 -8.53 -9.72 1.18
CA ALA A 431 -9.23 -9.83 -0.08
C ALA A 431 -9.89 -11.21 -0.21
N GLU A 432 -11.19 -11.23 -0.46
CA GLU A 432 -11.99 -12.43 -0.68
C GLU A 432 -11.66 -13.06 -2.06
N TYR A 433 -11.40 -12.23 -3.07
CA TYR A 433 -11.25 -12.60 -4.48
C TYR A 433 -9.82 -12.50 -4.98
N ARG A 434 -8.86 -13.06 -4.22
CA ARG A 434 -7.42 -12.92 -4.47
C ARG A 434 -6.96 -13.36 -5.86
N LEU A 435 -7.60 -14.37 -6.41
CA LEU A 435 -7.27 -14.89 -7.74
C LEU A 435 -7.72 -13.95 -8.86
N LEU A 436 -8.75 -13.13 -8.63
CA LEU A 436 -9.16 -12.08 -9.56
C LEU A 436 -8.27 -10.83 -9.41
N LEU A 437 -7.77 -10.56 -8.19
CA LEU A 437 -7.01 -9.34 -7.86
C LEU A 437 -5.49 -9.53 -7.92
N ARG A 438 -5.01 -10.29 -8.91
CA ARG A 438 -3.58 -10.58 -9.05
C ARG A 438 -2.79 -9.34 -9.49
N GLN A 439 -1.48 -9.36 -9.20
CA GLN A 439 -0.56 -8.30 -9.61
C GLN A 439 -0.33 -8.25 -11.13
N ASP A 440 -0.43 -9.40 -11.81
CA ASP A 440 -0.19 -9.54 -13.25
C ASP A 440 -1.32 -8.98 -14.12
N ASN A 441 -2.54 -8.84 -13.57
CA ASN A 441 -3.73 -8.43 -14.31
C ASN A 441 -4.34 -7.10 -13.86
N ALA A 442 -3.63 -6.28 -13.07
CA ALA A 442 -4.18 -5.02 -12.59
C ALA A 442 -4.47 -4.05 -13.76
N ASP A 443 -3.63 -4.05 -14.78
CA ASP A 443 -3.84 -3.31 -16.02
C ASP A 443 -5.13 -3.76 -16.75
N ILE A 444 -5.36 -5.06 -16.87
CA ILE A 444 -6.55 -5.62 -17.50
C ILE A 444 -7.84 -5.20 -16.77
N ARG A 445 -7.78 -5.08 -15.44
CA ARG A 445 -8.94 -4.70 -14.61
C ARG A 445 -9.23 -3.19 -14.59
N LEU A 446 -8.19 -2.36 -14.60
CA LEU A 446 -8.28 -0.95 -14.18
C LEU A 446 -7.92 0.06 -15.26
N THR A 447 -7.06 -0.27 -16.25
CA THR A 447 -6.55 0.73 -17.20
C THR A 447 -7.65 1.32 -18.08
N GLU A 448 -8.60 0.51 -18.57
CA GLU A 448 -9.71 1.02 -19.38
C GLU A 448 -10.60 1.99 -18.59
N LYS A 449 -10.92 1.66 -17.33
CA LYS A 449 -11.67 2.56 -16.43
C LYS A 449 -10.95 3.88 -16.19
N ALA A 450 -9.64 3.81 -15.95
CA ALA A 450 -8.82 4.99 -15.72
C ALA A 450 -8.61 5.83 -17.00
N TYR A 451 -8.62 5.20 -18.17
CA TYR A 451 -8.61 5.89 -19.47
C TYR A 451 -9.91 6.68 -19.69
N HIS A 452 -11.06 6.07 -19.47
CA HIS A 452 -12.34 6.77 -19.55
C HIS A 452 -12.51 7.89 -18.54
N LEU A 453 -11.88 7.76 -17.38
CA LEU A 453 -11.78 8.83 -16.38
C LEU A 453 -10.92 10.00 -16.87
N GLY A 454 -9.98 9.76 -17.79
CA GLY A 454 -9.01 10.72 -18.33
C GLY A 454 -7.64 10.69 -17.64
N LEU A 455 -7.42 9.77 -16.69
CA LEU A 455 -6.17 9.69 -15.93
C LEU A 455 -5.11 8.81 -16.62
N ALA A 456 -5.46 7.61 -17.05
CA ALA A 456 -4.56 6.77 -17.84
C ALA A 456 -4.46 7.31 -19.28
N LYS A 457 -3.24 7.39 -19.81
CA LYS A 457 -2.99 7.84 -21.17
C LYS A 457 -3.29 6.74 -22.20
N GLU A 458 -3.52 7.13 -23.46
CA GLU A 458 -3.83 6.21 -24.58
C GLU A 458 -2.77 5.10 -24.75
N GLU A 459 -1.49 5.40 -24.53
CA GLU A 459 -0.41 4.42 -24.55
C GLU A 459 -0.69 3.22 -23.64
N ARG A 460 -1.21 3.45 -22.44
CA ARG A 460 -1.57 2.38 -21.49
C ARG A 460 -2.72 1.53 -21.99
N LEU A 461 -3.74 2.16 -22.59
CA LEU A 461 -4.87 1.44 -23.17
C LEU A 461 -4.45 0.57 -24.36
N ILE A 462 -3.59 1.08 -25.23
CA ILE A 462 -3.04 0.32 -26.36
C ILE A 462 -2.28 -0.90 -25.85
N ARG A 463 -1.37 -0.73 -24.88
CA ARG A 463 -0.56 -1.81 -24.30
C ARG A 463 -1.41 -2.91 -23.68
N VAL A 464 -2.43 -2.57 -22.89
CA VAL A 464 -3.30 -3.57 -22.28
C VAL A 464 -4.16 -4.29 -23.30
N THR A 465 -4.65 -3.59 -24.31
CA THR A 465 -5.43 -4.18 -25.40
C THR A 465 -4.58 -5.18 -26.20
N GLU A 466 -3.35 -4.81 -26.53
CA GLU A 466 -2.41 -5.71 -27.18
C GLU A 466 -2.05 -6.91 -26.31
N LYS A 467 -1.82 -6.72 -25.00
CA LYS A 467 -1.53 -7.79 -24.05
C LYS A 467 -2.67 -8.81 -24.02
N ILE A 468 -3.92 -8.35 -23.96
CA ILE A 468 -5.10 -9.21 -23.97
C ILE A 468 -5.16 -10.03 -25.28
N ALA A 469 -5.05 -9.37 -26.43
CA ALA A 469 -5.13 -10.03 -27.74
C ALA A 469 -4.01 -11.07 -27.91
N LYS A 470 -2.75 -10.68 -27.66
CA LYS A 470 -1.58 -11.56 -27.77
C LYS A 470 -1.63 -12.74 -26.79
N SER A 471 -2.15 -12.53 -25.57
CA SER A 471 -2.34 -13.62 -24.60
C SER A 471 -3.38 -14.63 -25.10
N GLN A 472 -4.48 -14.16 -25.70
CA GLN A 472 -5.50 -15.03 -26.29
C GLN A 472 -4.98 -15.80 -27.51
N GLU A 473 -4.14 -15.19 -28.35
CA GLU A 473 -3.48 -15.86 -29.47
C GLU A 473 -2.59 -17.01 -28.97
N LEU A 474 -1.76 -16.75 -27.98
CA LEU A 474 -0.86 -17.77 -27.38
C LEU A 474 -1.67 -18.88 -26.70
N GLU A 475 -2.74 -18.54 -25.95
CA GLU A 475 -3.65 -19.53 -25.36
C GLU A 475 -4.28 -20.44 -26.43
N THR A 476 -4.73 -19.87 -27.55
CA THR A 476 -5.36 -20.62 -28.65
C THR A 476 -4.33 -21.56 -29.27
N PHE A 477 -3.13 -21.08 -29.57
CA PHE A 477 -2.03 -21.91 -30.06
C PHE A 477 -1.75 -23.10 -29.13
N LEU A 478 -1.64 -22.88 -27.83
CA LEU A 478 -1.37 -23.93 -26.83
C LEU A 478 -2.56 -24.92 -26.70
N ARG A 479 -3.79 -24.49 -26.93
CA ARG A 479 -4.97 -25.36 -26.93
C ARG A 479 -5.09 -26.19 -28.20
N GLU A 480 -4.57 -25.71 -29.33
CA GLU A 480 -4.61 -26.42 -30.61
C GLU A 480 -3.39 -27.31 -30.82
N THR A 481 -2.25 -27.01 -30.21
CA THR A 481 -1.01 -27.77 -30.35
C THR A 481 -1.11 -29.10 -29.63
N SER A 482 -0.96 -30.21 -30.39
CA SER A 482 -0.98 -31.58 -29.87
C SER A 482 0.44 -32.10 -29.67
N LEU A 483 0.74 -32.58 -28.47
CA LEU A 483 2.04 -33.12 -28.08
C LEU A 483 1.95 -34.66 -27.98
N LYS A 484 2.73 -35.37 -28.81
CA LYS A 484 2.81 -36.82 -28.78
C LYS A 484 3.67 -37.29 -27.61
N PRO A 485 3.45 -38.51 -27.06
CA PRO A 485 4.20 -39.06 -25.93
C PRO A 485 5.73 -38.98 -26.13
N LYS A 486 6.20 -39.31 -27.34
CA LYS A 486 7.63 -39.29 -27.69
C LYS A 486 8.29 -37.91 -27.51
N ILE A 487 7.51 -36.81 -27.60
CA ILE A 487 8.01 -35.43 -27.47
C ILE A 487 7.92 -34.97 -26.01
N ILE A 488 6.80 -35.25 -25.34
CA ILE A 488 6.55 -34.70 -24.01
C ILE A 488 7.07 -35.56 -22.85
N ASN A 489 7.14 -36.89 -22.98
CA ASN A 489 7.55 -37.77 -21.89
C ASN A 489 8.96 -37.50 -21.36
N PRO A 490 9.98 -37.18 -22.19
CA PRO A 490 11.30 -36.80 -21.66
C PRO A 490 11.23 -35.59 -20.72
N ILE A 491 10.36 -34.61 -21.01
CA ILE A 491 10.14 -33.44 -20.17
C ILE A 491 9.41 -33.83 -18.88
N LEU A 492 8.37 -34.68 -18.98
CA LEU A 492 7.62 -35.16 -17.81
C LEU A 492 8.52 -35.95 -16.85
N GLU A 493 9.39 -36.82 -17.39
CA GLU A 493 10.36 -37.58 -16.61
C GLU A 493 11.36 -36.67 -15.90
N SER A 494 11.83 -35.59 -16.56
CA SER A 494 12.77 -34.63 -15.97
C SER A 494 12.25 -33.89 -14.75
N ILE A 495 10.92 -33.85 -14.57
CA ILE A 495 10.23 -33.19 -13.47
C ILE A 495 9.47 -34.18 -12.57
N GLU A 496 9.76 -35.45 -12.67
CA GLU A 496 9.12 -36.54 -11.90
C GLU A 496 7.58 -36.58 -12.06
N SER A 497 7.08 -36.22 -13.25
CA SER A 497 5.65 -36.27 -13.59
C SER A 497 5.35 -37.56 -14.37
N ASN A 498 4.15 -38.11 -14.17
CA ASN A 498 3.74 -39.35 -14.85
C ASN A 498 3.76 -39.19 -16.38
N PRO A 499 4.40 -40.12 -17.12
CA PRO A 499 4.40 -40.12 -18.57
C PRO A 499 2.97 -40.36 -19.11
N VAL A 500 2.77 -40.05 -20.38
CA VAL A 500 1.51 -40.27 -21.09
C VAL A 500 1.67 -41.31 -22.19
N ASP A 501 0.60 -42.01 -22.53
CA ASP A 501 0.54 -43.06 -23.55
C ASP A 501 -0.09 -42.57 -24.87
N GLN A 502 -0.80 -41.45 -24.85
CA GLN A 502 -1.43 -40.82 -26.01
C GLN A 502 -1.11 -39.34 -26.12
N ALA A 503 -1.46 -38.74 -27.25
CA ALA A 503 -1.26 -37.34 -27.49
C ALA A 503 -2.29 -36.50 -26.74
N TYR A 504 -1.82 -35.41 -26.10
CA TYR A 504 -2.65 -34.42 -25.42
C TYR A 504 -2.31 -33.01 -25.91
N ARG A 505 -3.19 -32.05 -25.67
CA ARG A 505 -2.95 -30.65 -25.99
C ARG A 505 -1.92 -30.02 -25.05
N ALA A 506 -1.09 -29.11 -25.55
CA ALA A 506 -0.08 -28.41 -24.75
C ALA A 506 -0.72 -27.72 -23.54
N SER A 507 -1.87 -27.11 -23.69
CA SER A 507 -2.63 -26.49 -22.59
C SER A 507 -3.01 -27.46 -21.48
N GLN A 508 -3.26 -28.75 -21.77
CA GLN A 508 -3.58 -29.74 -20.74
C GLN A 508 -2.36 -30.10 -19.88
N PHE A 509 -1.15 -30.02 -20.44
CA PHE A 509 0.08 -30.19 -19.65
C PHE A 509 0.31 -29.02 -18.70
N LEU A 510 0.03 -27.79 -19.12
CA LEU A 510 0.13 -26.61 -18.23
C LEU A 510 -0.77 -26.70 -16.98
N THR A 511 -1.87 -27.48 -17.02
CA THR A 511 -2.70 -27.69 -15.83
C THR A 511 -2.08 -28.63 -14.80
N ARG A 512 -1.00 -29.35 -15.13
CA ARG A 512 -0.31 -30.22 -14.19
C ARG A 512 0.58 -29.43 -13.24
N PRO A 513 0.74 -29.87 -11.99
CA PRO A 513 1.75 -29.29 -11.07
C PRO A 513 3.15 -29.34 -11.71
N ASN A 514 3.96 -28.35 -11.42
CA ASN A 514 5.38 -28.24 -11.85
C ASN A 514 5.62 -28.11 -13.36
N ILE A 515 4.58 -28.04 -14.21
CA ILE A 515 4.74 -27.74 -15.62
C ILE A 515 4.45 -26.24 -15.84
N THR A 516 5.45 -25.52 -16.32
CA THR A 516 5.38 -24.11 -16.70
C THR A 516 5.47 -23.97 -18.21
N LEU A 517 5.10 -22.82 -18.74
CA LEU A 517 5.32 -22.53 -20.17
C LEU A 517 6.81 -22.60 -20.51
N GLU A 518 7.68 -22.07 -19.66
CA GLU A 518 9.15 -22.17 -19.79
C GLU A 518 9.62 -23.63 -19.95
N LYS A 519 9.02 -24.56 -19.21
CA LYS A 519 9.32 -25.98 -19.32
C LYS A 519 8.84 -26.57 -20.65
N LEU A 520 7.71 -26.13 -21.17
CA LEU A 520 7.22 -26.53 -22.48
C LEU A 520 8.01 -25.90 -23.64
N GLU A 521 8.70 -24.80 -23.41
CA GLU A 521 9.63 -24.16 -24.37
C GLU A 521 10.91 -24.98 -24.64
N GLU A 522 11.13 -26.08 -23.94
CA GLU A 522 12.13 -27.09 -24.33
C GLU A 522 11.71 -27.77 -25.65
N ILE A 523 10.46 -27.64 -26.07
CA ILE A 523 9.94 -28.10 -27.37
C ILE A 523 10.06 -26.96 -28.38
N ASP A 524 10.91 -27.14 -29.41
CA ASP A 524 11.21 -26.11 -30.40
C ASP A 524 9.96 -25.42 -31.00
N ALA A 525 8.94 -26.20 -31.35
CA ALA A 525 7.69 -25.67 -31.92
C ALA A 525 6.91 -24.74 -30.96
N ILE A 526 7.01 -24.97 -29.65
CA ILE A 526 6.40 -24.09 -28.65
C ILE A 526 7.29 -22.86 -28.46
N LYS A 527 8.60 -23.07 -28.34
CA LYS A 527 9.58 -21.99 -28.18
C LYS A 527 9.54 -20.99 -29.31
N GLU A 528 9.46 -21.46 -30.58
CA GLU A 528 9.40 -20.60 -31.76
C GLU A 528 8.21 -19.62 -31.72
N VAL A 529 7.06 -20.07 -31.25
CA VAL A 529 5.85 -19.23 -31.15
C VAL A 529 5.89 -18.39 -29.89
N SER A 530 6.18 -18.97 -28.72
CA SER A 530 6.14 -18.25 -27.43
C SER A 530 7.18 -17.15 -27.34
N SER A 531 8.36 -17.31 -27.97
CA SER A 531 9.43 -16.31 -27.99
C SER A 531 9.07 -15.01 -28.75
N GLN A 532 7.98 -15.01 -29.53
CA GLN A 532 7.47 -13.80 -30.19
C GLN A 532 6.73 -12.86 -29.22
N TYR A 533 6.41 -13.34 -28.02
CA TYR A 533 5.68 -12.61 -27.00
C TYR A 533 6.60 -12.23 -25.82
N ASN A 534 6.31 -11.09 -25.21
CA ASN A 534 7.02 -10.66 -24.00
C ASN A 534 6.59 -11.48 -22.77
N ASP A 535 7.35 -11.33 -21.68
CA ASP A 535 7.13 -12.11 -20.45
C ASP A 535 5.75 -11.88 -19.83
N GLU A 536 5.19 -10.66 -19.89
CA GLU A 536 3.86 -10.35 -19.35
C GLU A 536 2.74 -11.09 -20.10
N VAL A 537 2.85 -11.20 -21.42
CA VAL A 537 1.91 -11.96 -22.28
C VAL A 537 2.01 -13.45 -21.98
N ARG A 538 3.22 -13.97 -21.87
CA ARG A 538 3.48 -15.40 -21.59
C ARG A 538 2.97 -15.79 -20.20
N GLU A 539 3.27 -14.98 -19.17
CA GLU A 539 2.75 -15.16 -17.81
C GLU A 539 1.23 -15.14 -17.79
N GLN A 540 0.61 -14.17 -18.47
CA GLN A 540 -0.84 -14.04 -18.51
C GLN A 540 -1.50 -15.25 -19.18
N ALA A 541 -0.99 -15.74 -20.30
CA ALA A 541 -1.50 -16.91 -21.00
C ALA A 541 -1.37 -18.18 -20.15
N GLU A 542 -0.22 -18.39 -19.51
CA GLU A 542 0.00 -19.52 -18.60
C GLU A 542 -0.99 -19.51 -17.44
N VAL A 543 -1.14 -18.36 -16.75
CA VAL A 543 -2.05 -18.22 -15.61
C VAL A 543 -3.50 -18.45 -16.03
N ASN A 544 -3.92 -17.90 -17.15
CA ASN A 544 -5.28 -18.07 -17.67
C ASN A 544 -5.59 -19.54 -17.98
N ILE A 545 -4.66 -20.30 -18.58
CA ILE A 545 -4.85 -21.73 -18.85
C ILE A 545 -4.89 -22.51 -17.54
N LYS A 546 -3.90 -22.31 -16.69
CA LYS A 546 -3.67 -23.12 -15.48
C LYS A 546 -4.77 -22.96 -14.44
N TYR A 547 -5.28 -21.75 -14.29
CA TYR A 547 -6.24 -21.41 -13.24
C TYR A 547 -7.65 -21.12 -13.76
N LYS A 548 -7.94 -21.43 -15.04
CA LYS A 548 -9.23 -21.14 -15.70
C LYS A 548 -10.45 -21.51 -14.84
N GLY A 549 -10.53 -22.76 -14.41
CA GLY A 549 -11.70 -23.24 -13.66
C GLY A 549 -11.86 -22.57 -12.29
N TYR A 550 -10.75 -22.22 -11.64
CA TYR A 550 -10.77 -21.49 -10.37
C TYR A 550 -11.21 -20.03 -10.57
N ILE A 551 -10.73 -19.38 -11.64
CA ILE A 551 -11.11 -18.00 -12.00
C ILE A 551 -12.60 -17.93 -12.33
N GLU A 552 -13.12 -18.88 -13.12
CA GLU A 552 -14.54 -18.94 -13.47
C GLU A 552 -15.42 -19.13 -12.24
N LYS A 553 -15.05 -20.05 -11.33
CA LYS A 553 -15.76 -20.26 -10.07
C LYS A 553 -15.73 -19.03 -9.15
N GLU A 554 -14.62 -18.32 -9.10
CA GLU A 554 -14.52 -17.09 -8.29
C GLU A 554 -15.40 -15.99 -8.87
N LYS A 555 -15.44 -15.83 -10.22
CA LYS A 555 -16.36 -14.91 -10.90
C LYS A 555 -17.84 -15.22 -10.61
N GLU A 556 -18.21 -16.50 -10.58
CA GLU A 556 -19.57 -16.90 -10.20
C GLU A 556 -19.91 -16.53 -8.75
N ASN A 557 -18.95 -16.69 -7.84
CA ASN A 557 -19.11 -16.30 -6.43
C ASN A 557 -19.27 -14.78 -6.29
N VAL A 558 -18.48 -14.00 -7.02
CA VAL A 558 -18.64 -12.54 -7.11
C VAL A 558 -20.04 -12.17 -7.58
N ALA A 559 -20.52 -12.77 -8.67
CA ALA A 559 -21.84 -12.48 -9.21
C ALA A 559 -22.99 -12.78 -8.20
N LYS A 560 -22.81 -13.81 -7.36
CA LYS A 560 -23.78 -14.14 -6.30
C LYS A 560 -23.75 -13.11 -5.15
N LEU A 561 -22.57 -12.68 -4.73
CA LEU A 561 -22.42 -11.72 -3.62
C LEU A 561 -22.76 -10.30 -4.04
N ASN A 562 -22.52 -9.92 -5.28
CA ASN A 562 -22.90 -8.62 -5.83
C ASN A 562 -24.42 -8.37 -5.82
N ARG A 563 -25.25 -9.40 -5.62
CA ARG A 563 -26.70 -9.21 -5.37
C ARG A 563 -26.93 -8.36 -4.12
N LEU A 564 -26.17 -8.59 -3.04
CA LEU A 564 -26.28 -7.80 -1.80
C LEU A 564 -25.64 -6.40 -1.94
N GLU A 565 -24.60 -6.25 -2.77
CA GLU A 565 -24.03 -4.93 -3.12
C GLU A 565 -25.03 -4.07 -3.91
N ASN A 566 -25.91 -4.68 -4.68
CA ASN A 566 -26.95 -3.98 -5.44
C ASN A 566 -28.17 -3.60 -4.60
N VAL A 567 -28.32 -4.12 -3.38
CA VAL A 567 -29.39 -3.71 -2.46
C VAL A 567 -28.95 -2.45 -1.73
N LYS A 568 -29.39 -1.30 -2.28
CA LYS A 568 -29.09 0.02 -1.70
C LYS A 568 -29.92 0.27 -0.44
N ILE A 569 -29.30 0.93 0.51
CA ILE A 569 -29.95 1.45 1.74
C ILE A 569 -30.16 2.94 1.54
N PRO A 570 -31.39 3.48 1.71
CA PRO A 570 -31.66 4.91 1.64
C PRO A 570 -30.77 5.71 2.64
N GLU A 571 -30.33 6.90 2.26
CA GLU A 571 -29.45 7.72 3.11
C GLU A 571 -30.13 8.17 4.41
N ASP A 572 -31.45 8.36 4.38
CA ASP A 572 -32.30 8.72 5.52
C ASP A 572 -32.81 7.52 6.32
N PHE A 573 -32.34 6.31 6.04
CA PHE A 573 -32.81 5.08 6.69
C PHE A 573 -32.54 5.11 8.20
N ASP A 574 -33.60 4.92 9.00
CA ASP A 574 -33.58 5.01 10.45
C ASP A 574 -33.39 3.63 11.10
N TYR A 575 -32.15 3.25 11.35
CA TYR A 575 -31.79 1.98 12.00
C TYR A 575 -32.30 1.87 13.42
N LEU A 576 -32.49 3.00 14.13
CA LEU A 576 -32.89 3.01 15.54
C LEU A 576 -34.35 2.57 15.73
N LYS A 577 -35.20 2.73 14.71
CA LYS A 577 -36.62 2.31 14.73
C LYS A 577 -36.82 0.82 14.55
N ILE A 578 -35.82 0.06 14.10
CA ILE A 578 -35.97 -1.38 13.86
C ILE A 578 -35.75 -2.13 15.18
N SER A 579 -36.84 -2.55 15.85
CA SER A 579 -36.76 -3.25 17.14
C SER A 579 -35.98 -4.56 17.09
N SER A 580 -36.05 -5.28 15.96
CA SER A 580 -35.45 -6.61 15.76
C SER A 580 -33.94 -6.62 15.50
N LEU A 581 -33.30 -5.45 15.28
CA LEU A 581 -31.85 -5.35 15.20
C LEU A 581 -31.22 -5.37 16.59
N SER A 582 -30.03 -5.95 16.69
CA SER A 582 -29.23 -5.89 17.94
C SER A 582 -28.87 -4.42 18.27
N ALA A 583 -28.70 -4.12 19.56
CA ALA A 583 -28.35 -2.75 20.00
C ALA A 583 -27.02 -2.29 19.38
N GLU A 584 -26.04 -3.21 19.29
CA GLU A 584 -24.75 -2.94 18.69
C GLU A 584 -24.86 -2.67 17.18
N ALA A 585 -25.61 -3.48 16.44
CA ALA A 585 -25.83 -3.28 15.00
C ALA A 585 -26.53 -1.95 14.71
N LYS A 586 -27.55 -1.60 15.50
CA LYS A 586 -28.23 -0.29 15.37
C LYS A 586 -27.27 0.88 15.49
N GLN A 587 -26.48 0.90 16.56
CA GLN A 587 -25.55 1.97 16.83
C GLN A 587 -24.47 2.05 15.73
N LYS A 588 -23.87 0.91 15.38
CA LYS A 588 -22.79 0.87 14.39
C LYS A 588 -23.26 1.21 12.98
N MET A 589 -24.40 0.67 12.53
CA MET A 589 -24.97 1.04 11.22
C MET A 589 -25.40 2.50 11.17
N ASN A 590 -25.91 3.05 12.28
CA ASN A 590 -26.27 4.47 12.35
C ASN A 590 -25.04 5.39 12.26
N ASN A 591 -23.90 4.99 12.83
CA ASN A 591 -22.63 5.73 12.76
C ASN A 591 -21.95 5.60 11.39
N VAL A 592 -21.89 4.39 10.85
CA VAL A 592 -21.20 4.10 9.58
C VAL A 592 -22.02 4.54 8.38
N ARG A 593 -23.35 4.48 8.44
CA ARG A 593 -24.27 4.80 7.34
C ARG A 593 -23.93 4.05 6.06
N PRO A 594 -23.96 2.69 6.07
CA PRO A 594 -23.62 1.89 4.90
C PRO A 594 -24.59 2.19 3.74
N LYS A 595 -24.06 2.29 2.51
CA LYS A 595 -24.85 2.54 1.29
C LYS A 595 -25.53 1.29 0.75
N THR A 596 -25.02 0.09 1.12
CA THR A 596 -25.56 -1.20 0.64
C THR A 596 -25.68 -2.20 1.78
N VAL A 597 -26.53 -3.22 1.57
CA VAL A 597 -26.69 -4.33 2.54
C VAL A 597 -25.39 -5.12 2.72
N ALA A 598 -24.61 -5.30 1.65
CA ALA A 598 -23.32 -5.96 1.76
C ALA A 598 -22.33 -5.17 2.64
N GLN A 599 -22.31 -3.85 2.51
CA GLN A 599 -21.51 -2.99 3.41
C GLN A 599 -21.96 -3.11 4.86
N ALA A 600 -23.27 -3.10 5.11
CA ALA A 600 -23.81 -3.31 6.45
C ALA A 600 -23.31 -4.62 7.06
N GLY A 601 -23.26 -5.69 6.28
CA GLY A 601 -22.76 -7.01 6.72
C GLY A 601 -21.26 -7.06 7.02
N ARG A 602 -20.47 -6.12 6.51
CA ARG A 602 -19.02 -6.02 6.79
C ARG A 602 -18.69 -5.19 8.02
N ILE A 603 -19.67 -4.47 8.57
CA ILE A 603 -19.46 -3.69 9.80
C ILE A 603 -19.23 -4.66 10.98
N SER A 604 -18.13 -4.47 11.71
CA SER A 604 -17.83 -5.28 12.89
C SER A 604 -18.95 -5.16 13.93
N GLY A 605 -19.49 -6.29 14.38
CA GLY A 605 -20.61 -6.34 15.33
C GLY A 605 -22.01 -6.38 14.68
N VAL A 606 -22.10 -6.37 13.35
CA VAL A 606 -23.34 -6.68 12.62
C VAL A 606 -23.35 -8.16 12.27
N SER A 607 -24.37 -8.87 12.75
CA SER A 607 -24.51 -10.31 12.55
C SER A 607 -25.27 -10.65 11.24
N PRO A 608 -25.16 -11.90 10.72
CA PRO A 608 -26.00 -12.36 9.61
C PRO A 608 -27.50 -12.26 9.93
N ALA A 609 -27.90 -12.40 11.20
CA ALA A 609 -29.29 -12.23 11.61
C ALA A 609 -29.76 -10.76 11.45
N ASP A 610 -28.89 -9.79 11.80
CA ASP A 610 -29.20 -8.36 11.60
C ASP A 610 -29.34 -8.04 10.12
N ILE A 611 -28.53 -8.65 9.23
CA ILE A 611 -28.63 -8.50 7.78
C ILE A 611 -29.95 -9.04 7.24
N ASN A 612 -30.41 -10.21 7.72
CA ASN A 612 -31.70 -10.76 7.33
C ASN A 612 -32.86 -9.84 7.75
N VAL A 613 -32.79 -9.28 8.96
CA VAL A 613 -33.76 -8.29 9.44
C VAL A 613 -33.77 -7.07 8.52
N LEU A 614 -32.58 -6.54 8.17
CA LEU A 614 -32.45 -5.39 7.29
C LEU A 614 -33.07 -5.64 5.90
N LEU A 615 -32.82 -6.83 5.31
CA LEU A 615 -33.39 -7.23 4.02
C LEU A 615 -34.92 -7.23 4.06
N ILE A 616 -35.52 -7.78 5.13
CA ILE A 616 -36.98 -7.79 5.30
C ILE A 616 -37.55 -6.35 5.35
N TYR A 617 -36.90 -5.46 6.09
CA TYR A 617 -37.34 -4.05 6.19
C TYR A 617 -37.15 -3.27 4.88
N LEU A 618 -36.21 -3.68 4.03
CA LEU A 618 -36.00 -3.13 2.69
C LEU A 618 -36.92 -3.78 1.64
N GLY A 619 -37.82 -4.71 2.02
CA GLY A 619 -38.76 -5.37 1.12
C GLY A 619 -38.08 -6.38 0.16
N ARG A 620 -37.01 -7.03 0.60
CA ARG A 620 -36.21 -7.99 -0.19
C ARG A 620 -36.18 -9.39 0.43
#